data_eddf5dedcba40ecc76b7f4f3ae7d251a
#
_entry.id   eddf5dedcba40ecc76b7f4f3ae7d251a
#
_cell.length_a   1.000
_cell.length_b   1.000
_cell.length_c   1.000
_cell.angle_alpha   90.00
_cell.angle_beta   90.00
_cell.angle_gamma   90.00
#
_symmetry.space_group_name_H-M   'P 1'
#
loop_
_entity.id
_entity.type
_entity.pdbx_description
1 polymer ?
#
loop_
_entity_poly.entity_id
_entity_poly.type
_entity_poly.pdbx_seq_one_letter_code
_entity_poly.pdbx_strand_id
1 'polypeptide(L)'
;LTTYVRVSRRPGAQFFRFSAIGGVFAYRGVMTYYGTVMTAKLTVSFDEFEQAMSDRPNPPGFVRGSVMKADDGVTVVGAFIFESKEAYLALADNPDQAQWYGEVVAPMLDGEAAWIDGHWKDNE
;
A
#
# COMPACT_ATOMS: atom_id res chain seq x y z
N LEU A 1 -5.35 4.17 -17.71
CA LEU A 1 -4.90 4.07 -16.35
C LEU A 1 -5.94 3.42 -15.48
N THR A 2 -5.53 2.53 -14.68
CA THR A 2 -6.44 1.81 -13.80
C THR A 2 -6.02 2.02 -12.36
N THR A 3 -6.97 2.38 -11.55
CA THR A 3 -6.74 2.55 -10.14
C THR A 3 -7.61 1.54 -9.39
N TYR A 4 -7.03 0.92 -8.40
CA TYR A 4 -7.75 0.00 -7.55
C TYR A 4 -7.89 0.63 -6.18
N VAL A 5 -9.10 0.59 -5.67
CA VAL A 5 -9.34 1.00 -4.30
C VAL A 5 -9.64 -0.27 -3.51
N ARG A 6 -8.85 -0.50 -2.50
CA ARG A 6 -9.05 -1.64 -1.64
C ARG A 6 -9.63 -1.15 -0.34
N VAL A 7 -10.82 -1.59 -0.07
CA VAL A 7 -11.39 -1.34 1.23
C VAL A 7 -11.12 -2.59 2.02
N SER A 8 -10.19 -2.48 2.93
CA SER A 8 -9.67 -3.65 3.51
C SER A 8 -10.20 -3.87 4.88
N ARG A 9 -11.08 -4.78 5.01
CA ARG A 9 -11.39 -5.27 6.31
C ARG A 9 -10.32 -6.23 6.67
N ARG A 10 -9.68 -6.75 5.68
CA ARG A 10 -8.47 -7.52 5.85
C ARG A 10 -7.74 -7.47 4.54
N PRO A 11 -6.45 -7.60 4.56
CA PRO A 11 -5.63 -7.48 3.37
C PRO A 11 -6.07 -8.48 2.31
N GLY A 12 -6.05 -8.03 1.09
CA GLY A 12 -6.37 -8.90 -0.03
C GLY A 12 -7.84 -9.21 -0.18
N ALA A 13 -8.68 -8.63 0.66
CA ALA A 13 -10.07 -8.99 0.66
C ALA A 13 -10.82 -8.49 -0.54
N GLN A 14 -10.67 -7.27 -0.88
CA GLN A 14 -11.43 -6.71 -1.98
C GLN A 14 -10.74 -5.57 -2.65
N PHE A 15 -10.92 -5.50 -3.95
CA PHE A 15 -10.46 -4.37 -4.72
C PHE A 15 -11.62 -3.81 -5.48
N PHE A 16 -11.74 -2.50 -5.49
CA PHE A 16 -12.63 -1.82 -6.40
C PHE A 16 -11.77 -1.22 -7.49
N ARG A 17 -12.13 -1.50 -8.71
CA ARG A 17 -11.34 -1.08 -9.84
C ARG A 17 -12.01 0.08 -10.51
N PHE A 18 -11.25 1.16 -10.68
CA PHE A 18 -11.73 2.30 -11.44
C PHE A 18 -10.86 2.44 -12.67
N SER A 19 -11.47 2.40 -13.82
CA SER A 19 -10.77 2.61 -15.06
C SER A 19 -10.85 4.03 -15.42
N ALA A 20 -9.76 4.65 -15.52
CA ALA A 20 -9.73 5.95 -16.05
C ALA A 20 -9.60 5.74 -17.49
N ILE A 21 -10.07 6.66 -18.19
CA ILE A 21 -10.10 6.52 -19.42
C ILE A 21 -9.03 6.18 -20.14
N GLY A 22 -9.11 5.58 -20.94
CA GLY A 22 -8.25 5.28 -21.83
C GLY A 22 -7.06 4.88 -21.49
N GLY A 23 -6.86 4.77 -20.76
CA GLY A 23 -5.80 4.42 -20.41
C GLY A 23 -4.74 3.94 -20.94
N VAL A 24 -4.35 3.93 -21.41
CA VAL A 24 -3.63 3.33 -21.83
C VAL A 24 -2.55 3.57 -22.05
N PHE A 25 -1.87 3.71 -22.10
CA PHE A 25 -1.10 3.58 -22.30
C PHE A 25 -0.16 4.00 -22.52
N ALA A 26 -0.07 4.20 -22.35
CA ALA A 26 0.56 5.07 -22.41
C ALA A 26 1.82 5.04 -21.90
N TYR A 27 2.36 4.10 -21.61
CA TYR A 27 3.53 4.07 -21.00
C TYR A 27 4.66 3.76 -21.87
N ARG A 28 4.58 3.88 -23.16
CA ARG A 28 5.60 3.53 -23.92
C ARG A 28 6.81 4.21 -23.61
N GLY A 29 7.88 3.60 -23.40
CA GLY A 29 9.18 4.17 -23.13
C GLY A 29 9.32 4.80 -21.77
N VAL A 30 8.36 4.62 -20.91
CA VAL A 30 8.40 5.20 -19.59
C VAL A 30 8.36 4.09 -18.56
N MET A 31 9.28 4.15 -17.60
CA MET A 31 9.24 3.20 -16.51
C MET A 31 8.08 3.53 -15.64
N THR A 32 7.28 2.54 -15.36
CA THR A 32 6.18 2.71 -14.44
C THR A 32 6.30 1.66 -13.35
N TYR A 33 5.90 2.05 -12.18
CA TYR A 33 5.86 1.17 -11.03
C TYR A 33 4.42 1.02 -10.59
N TYR A 34 4.17 0.09 -9.73
CA TYR A 34 2.82 -0.13 -9.21
C TYR A 34 2.89 -0.18 -7.70
N GLY A 35 1.81 0.18 -7.06
CA GLY A 35 1.77 0.06 -5.61
C GLY A 35 0.52 0.62 -5.01
N THR A 36 0.64 1.11 -3.81
CA THR A 36 -0.52 1.52 -3.05
C THR A 36 -0.21 2.72 -2.17
N VAL A 37 -1.24 3.47 -1.86
CA VAL A 37 -1.20 4.48 -0.81
C VAL A 37 -2.19 4.05 0.26
N MET A 38 -1.74 4.06 1.50
CA MET A 38 -2.56 3.63 2.61
C MET A 38 -2.77 4.78 3.57
N THR A 39 -3.98 4.89 4.12
CA THR A 39 -4.30 5.88 5.14
C THR A 39 -4.95 5.18 6.31
N ALA A 40 -4.52 5.49 7.51
CA ALA A 40 -5.09 4.87 8.70
C ALA A 40 -4.88 5.77 9.91
N LYS A 41 -5.61 5.50 10.99
CA LYS A 41 -5.40 6.18 12.25
C LYS A 41 -4.77 5.20 13.22
N LEU A 42 -3.82 5.69 14.01
CA LEU A 42 -3.09 4.85 14.95
C LEU A 42 -3.68 4.91 16.34
N THR A 43 -3.58 3.77 17.05
CA THR A 43 -3.83 3.74 18.48
C THR A 43 -2.53 3.69 19.27
N VAL A 44 -1.41 3.61 18.56
CA VAL A 44 -0.07 3.56 19.16
C VAL A 44 0.74 4.74 18.65
N SER A 45 1.96 4.90 19.16
CA SER A 45 2.81 5.98 18.69
C SER A 45 3.26 5.73 17.25
N PHE A 46 3.59 6.80 16.55
CA PHE A 46 4.10 6.67 15.20
C PHE A 46 5.41 5.88 15.19
N ASP A 47 6.26 6.08 16.19
CA ASP A 47 7.53 5.36 16.25
C ASP A 47 7.31 3.86 16.38
N GLU A 48 6.33 3.46 17.16
CA GLU A 48 6.02 2.05 17.31
C GLU A 48 5.51 1.45 16.01
N PHE A 49 4.66 2.19 15.31
CA PHE A 49 4.15 1.76 14.02
C PHE A 49 5.29 1.65 13.00
N GLU A 50 6.13 2.67 12.94
CA GLU A 50 7.23 2.69 11.99
C GLU A 50 8.21 1.55 12.25
N GLN A 51 8.48 1.26 13.51
CA GLN A 51 9.37 0.16 13.86
C GLN A 51 8.81 -1.17 13.40
N ALA A 52 7.52 -1.39 13.60
CA ALA A 52 6.87 -2.62 13.18
C ALA A 52 6.93 -2.79 11.66
N MET A 53 6.74 -1.70 10.92
CA MET A 53 6.83 -1.75 9.47
C MET A 53 8.26 -2.03 9.02
N SER A 54 9.24 -1.44 9.70
CA SER A 54 10.65 -1.61 9.35
C SER A 54 11.17 -3.01 9.65
N ASP A 55 10.59 -3.66 10.61
CA ASP A 55 11.04 -5.00 11.01
C ASP A 55 10.65 -6.07 10.00
N ARG A 56 9.73 -5.76 9.11
CA ARG A 56 9.31 -6.74 8.13
C ARG A 56 10.28 -6.75 6.96
N PRO A 57 10.77 -7.93 6.56
CA PRO A 57 11.65 -8.02 5.40
C PRO A 57 10.95 -7.53 4.14
N ASN A 58 11.70 -6.92 3.26
CA ASN A 58 11.15 -6.45 2.00
C ASN A 58 10.72 -7.62 1.13
N PRO A 59 9.49 -7.59 0.60
CA PRO A 59 9.05 -8.66 -0.29
C PRO A 59 9.68 -8.53 -1.66
N PRO A 60 9.65 -9.61 -2.45
CA PRO A 60 10.19 -9.56 -3.80
C PRO A 60 9.52 -8.47 -4.63
N GLY A 61 10.30 -7.74 -5.37
CA GLY A 61 9.80 -6.67 -6.24
C GLY A 61 9.51 -5.37 -5.53
N PHE A 62 9.73 -5.28 -4.24
CA PHE A 62 9.53 -4.04 -3.51
C PHE A 62 10.64 -3.05 -3.84
N VAL A 63 10.26 -1.83 -4.20
CA VAL A 63 11.22 -0.80 -4.57
C VAL A 63 11.49 0.14 -3.41
N ARG A 64 10.45 0.71 -2.84
CA ARG A 64 10.59 1.58 -1.67
C ARG A 64 9.25 1.85 -1.01
N GLY A 65 9.31 2.28 0.24
CA GLY A 65 8.13 2.70 0.97
C GLY A 65 8.44 3.89 1.82
N SER A 66 7.43 4.70 2.06
CA SER A 66 7.55 5.87 2.92
C SER A 66 6.29 6.00 3.76
N VAL A 67 6.44 6.44 4.97
CA VAL A 67 5.32 6.63 5.88
C VAL A 67 5.37 8.04 6.43
N MET A 68 4.25 8.70 6.45
CA MET A 68 4.13 10.06 6.92
C MET A 68 3.18 10.11 8.09
N LYS A 69 3.55 10.83 9.13
CA LYS A 69 2.63 11.14 10.23
C LYS A 69 1.97 12.48 9.92
N ALA A 70 0.66 12.49 9.91
CA ALA A 70 -0.06 13.73 9.66
C ALA A 70 0.04 14.67 10.86
N ASP A 71 -0.29 15.93 10.65
CA ASP A 71 -0.21 16.94 11.71
C ASP A 71 -1.16 16.69 12.86
N ASP A 72 -2.21 15.91 12.65
CA ASP A 72 -3.14 15.58 13.73
C ASP A 72 -2.52 14.62 14.75
N GLY A 73 -1.37 14.07 14.44
CA GLY A 73 -0.64 13.21 15.37
C GLY A 73 -1.12 11.77 15.41
N VAL A 74 -2.21 11.43 14.73
CA VAL A 74 -2.77 10.08 14.76
C VAL A 74 -2.96 9.45 13.40
N THR A 75 -3.05 10.26 12.35
CA THR A 75 -3.23 9.72 11.00
C THR A 75 -1.88 9.42 10.37
N VAL A 76 -1.77 8.27 9.74
CA VAL A 76 -0.57 7.93 8.99
C VAL A 76 -0.95 7.70 7.54
N VAL A 77 -0.02 8.04 6.65
CA VAL A 77 -0.16 7.81 5.23
C VAL A 77 1.08 7.07 4.78
N GLY A 78 0.90 5.95 4.11
CA GLY A 78 2.02 5.17 3.60
C GLY A 78 1.96 5.08 2.10
N ALA A 79 3.11 5.17 1.46
CA ALA A 79 3.22 4.98 0.01
C ALA A 79 4.20 3.86 -0.22
N PHE A 80 3.76 2.82 -0.93
CA PHE A 80 4.57 1.63 -1.13
C PHE A 80 4.64 1.34 -2.62
N ILE A 81 5.84 1.19 -3.12
CA ILE A 81 6.10 1.12 -4.55
C ILE A 81 6.77 -0.20 -4.88
N PHE A 82 6.21 -0.89 -5.87
CA PHE A 82 6.69 -2.17 -6.35
C PHE A 82 7.08 -2.04 -7.82
N GLU A 83 7.95 -2.91 -8.29
CA GLU A 83 8.42 -2.86 -9.66
C GLU A 83 7.35 -3.20 -10.67
N SER A 84 6.30 -3.91 -10.27
CA SER A 84 5.23 -4.29 -11.17
C SER A 84 3.95 -4.57 -10.40
N LYS A 85 2.85 -4.55 -11.14
CA LYS A 85 1.56 -4.91 -10.58
C LYS A 85 1.56 -6.36 -10.10
N GLU A 86 2.22 -7.23 -10.85
CA GLU A 86 2.29 -8.64 -10.50
C GLU A 86 3.00 -8.85 -9.16
N ALA A 87 4.10 -8.10 -8.95
CA ALA A 87 4.83 -8.21 -7.69
C ALA A 87 3.96 -7.73 -6.52
N TYR A 88 3.24 -6.64 -6.72
CA TYR A 88 2.38 -6.12 -5.67
C TYR A 88 1.25 -7.10 -5.35
N LEU A 89 0.60 -7.65 -6.37
CA LEU A 89 -0.51 -8.57 -6.15
C LEU A 89 -0.03 -9.87 -5.53
N ALA A 90 1.16 -10.33 -5.87
CA ALA A 90 1.71 -11.52 -5.26
C ALA A 90 1.85 -11.33 -3.75
N LEU A 91 2.24 -10.14 -3.31
CA LEU A 91 2.29 -9.87 -1.88
C LEU A 91 0.89 -9.72 -1.30
N ALA A 92 0.04 -8.95 -1.96
CA ALA A 92 -1.28 -8.65 -1.43
C ALA A 92 -2.13 -9.91 -1.26
N ASP A 93 -1.92 -10.90 -2.12
CA ASP A 93 -2.68 -12.13 -2.08
C ASP A 93 -2.00 -13.24 -1.27
N ASN A 94 -0.84 -12.95 -0.71
CA ASN A 94 -0.08 -13.95 0.03
C ASN A 94 -0.69 -14.14 1.42
N PRO A 95 -1.02 -15.37 1.81
CA PRO A 95 -1.59 -15.62 3.15
C PRO A 95 -0.68 -15.18 4.30
N ASP A 96 0.63 -15.26 4.11
CA ASP A 96 1.56 -14.83 5.15
C ASP A 96 1.48 -13.33 5.37
N GLN A 97 1.26 -12.56 4.30
CA GLN A 97 1.06 -11.14 4.43
C GLN A 97 -0.23 -10.82 5.19
N ALA A 98 -1.30 -11.55 4.88
CA ALA A 98 -2.56 -11.35 5.57
C ALA A 98 -2.43 -11.66 7.06
N GLN A 99 -1.70 -12.72 7.39
CA GLN A 99 -1.49 -13.09 8.76
C GLN A 99 -0.68 -12.03 9.51
N TRP A 100 0.44 -11.60 8.92
CA TRP A 100 1.27 -10.57 9.54
C TRP A 100 0.48 -9.29 9.75
N TYR A 101 -0.26 -8.86 8.74
CA TYR A 101 -1.05 -7.64 8.85
C TYR A 101 -2.07 -7.76 9.97
N GLY A 102 -2.76 -8.89 10.05
CA GLY A 102 -3.78 -9.09 11.07
C GLY A 102 -3.22 -9.16 12.48
N GLU A 103 -2.01 -9.69 12.63
CA GLU A 103 -1.41 -9.86 13.94
C GLU A 103 -0.60 -8.65 14.39
N VAL A 104 0.01 -7.94 13.46
CA VAL A 104 0.93 -6.86 13.78
C VAL A 104 0.35 -5.49 13.49
N VAL A 105 -0.21 -5.29 12.31
CA VAL A 105 -0.62 -3.95 11.89
C VAL A 105 -2.03 -3.60 12.37
N ALA A 106 -2.98 -4.47 12.13
CA ALA A 106 -4.38 -4.17 12.47
C ALA A 106 -4.57 -3.78 13.94
N PRO A 107 -3.91 -4.42 14.91
CA PRO A 107 -4.07 -4.03 16.31
C PRO A 107 -3.57 -2.62 16.62
N MET A 108 -2.70 -2.07 15.78
CA MET A 108 -2.19 -0.73 15.99
C MET A 108 -3.08 0.35 15.39
N LEU A 109 -4.16 -0.05 14.71
CA LEU A 109 -5.02 0.88 14.00
C LEU A 109 -6.34 1.10 14.71
N ASP A 110 -6.83 2.32 14.63
CA ASP A 110 -8.16 2.66 15.12
C ASP A 110 -9.09 2.57 13.91
N GLY A 111 -9.72 1.43 13.76
CA GLY A 111 -10.56 1.16 12.60
C GLY A 111 -9.77 0.56 11.45
N GLU A 112 -10.34 0.62 10.29
CA GLU A 112 -9.75 0.00 9.11
C GLU A 112 -8.92 0.98 8.31
N ALA A 113 -7.87 0.48 7.69
CA ALA A 113 -7.07 1.29 6.78
C ALA A 113 -7.79 1.40 5.43
N ALA A 114 -7.58 2.52 4.78
CA ALA A 114 -8.05 2.72 3.41
C ALA A 114 -6.85 2.59 2.48
N TRP A 115 -7.05 1.94 1.34
CA TRP A 115 -5.98 1.68 0.39
C TRP A 115 -6.40 2.14 -1.00
N ILE A 116 -5.46 2.75 -1.72
CA ILE A 116 -5.66 3.11 -3.12
C ILE A 116 -4.50 2.53 -3.89
N ASP A 117 -4.80 1.61 -4.78
CA ASP A 117 -3.78 0.93 -5.58
C ASP A 117 -3.72 1.54 -6.97
N GLY A 118 -2.55 1.65 -7.52
CA GLY A 118 -2.40 2.22 -8.85
C GLY A 118 -0.97 2.22 -9.34
N HIS A 119 -0.79 2.83 -10.48
CA HIS A 119 0.53 2.92 -11.09
C HIS A 119 1.23 4.20 -10.66
N TRP A 120 2.48 4.05 -10.30
CA TRP A 120 3.34 5.18 -10.01
C TRP A 120 4.10 5.51 -11.28
N LYS A 121 4.18 6.79 -11.57
CA LYS A 121 4.92 7.25 -12.73
C LYS A 121 6.20 7.88 -12.26
N ASP A 122 7.29 7.49 -12.88
CA ASP A 122 8.56 8.08 -12.55
C ASP A 122 8.75 9.31 -13.41
N ASN A 123 8.86 10.45 -12.76
CA ASN A 123 9.02 11.69 -13.47
C ASN A 123 10.43 12.16 -13.35
N GLU A 124 11.25 11.62 -14.10
CA GLU A 124 12.60 11.99 -14.02
C GLU A 124 12.89 13.31 -14.57
#